data_902d285a67001fa0d46a69d45527f990
#
_entry.id   902d285a67001fa0d46a69d45527f990
#
_cell.length_a   1.000
_cell.length_b   1.000
_cell.length_c   1.000
_cell.angle_alpha   90.00
_cell.angle_beta   90.00
_cell.angle_gamma   90.00
#
_symmetry.space_group_name_H-M   'P 1'
#
loop_
_entity.id
_entity.type
_entity.pdbx_description
1 polymer ?
#
loop_
_entity_poly.entity_id
_entity_poly.type
_entity_poly.pdbx_seq_one_letter_code
_entity_poly.pdbx_strand_id
1 'polypeptide(L)'
;MARASNTSQGRRERGVREIFGVPERFMRPRLVLIAVTLVLVCFGLLMIYSASSVTSLTSSSLGNDPAYYVKRQLKGIAIGVVLAVALARLDYRVLTKHLLRYVWLATVILLLLIFTPFAGSDAYGASRWISIAGFTLQPSEFAKITIILTAANLAARYFEDRSIDFNHFVGLLVLGVGLPLGLILLQPDKGSTIIACVTLLIMAYLAGIDRRIFIGLAVLGIAAALYLSFGDSYSRARIMTMLDPWADYYGAGYQLIQGFYAFGSGGLFGVGLGFSRQKYSYLPMAYNDFIFAVIGEELGYVGTLGTLVGFAIFAWAGFRIAKYAPDMTGRLIAAGCTSLIIFQMLVNICGVIGIMPLTGKPIPFVSYGGTTIMSCLMLVGLIVSVSRRSVLPETVYDDNRRSWQMTEDEGASLVGTPMPRSARRGQGDAAPPRGSFRVMDGGSSQDRERLSPSSRQPGRVTTDSSGRRRIDLGPSAAERLRGSGGSRRSSDRGNRHD
;
A
#
# COMPACT_ATOMS: atom_id res chain seq x y z
N MET A 1 -62.28 16.13 -20.13
CA MET A 1 -60.97 16.79 -19.85
C MET A 1 -60.55 16.51 -18.43
N ALA A 2 -59.64 15.62 -18.20
CA ALA A 2 -59.02 15.37 -16.89
C ALA A 2 -57.55 14.98 -17.12
N ARG A 3 -56.65 15.87 -16.74
CA ARG A 3 -55.20 15.77 -16.83
C ARG A 3 -54.70 14.67 -15.86
N ALA A 4 -54.14 13.62 -16.38
CA ALA A 4 -53.33 12.67 -15.61
C ALA A 4 -51.99 13.32 -15.26
N SER A 5 -51.77 13.63 -13.99
CA SER A 5 -50.48 14.07 -13.46
C SER A 5 -49.55 12.87 -13.31
N ASN A 6 -48.64 12.79 -14.24
CA ASN A 6 -47.57 11.79 -14.23
C ASN A 6 -46.48 12.25 -13.26
N THR A 7 -46.56 11.89 -11.98
CA THR A 7 -45.50 12.06 -11.01
C THR A 7 -44.59 10.85 -11.08
N SER A 8 -43.71 10.82 -12.08
CA SER A 8 -42.54 10.00 -12.05
C SER A 8 -41.56 10.61 -11.02
N GLN A 9 -41.60 10.12 -9.79
CA GLN A 9 -40.55 10.35 -8.81
C GLN A 9 -39.27 9.70 -9.36
N GLY A 10 -38.47 10.51 -10.05
CA GLY A 10 -37.12 10.19 -10.43
C GLY A 10 -36.30 9.89 -9.16
N ARG A 11 -36.06 8.62 -8.91
CA ARG A 11 -35.05 8.15 -8.02
C ARG A 11 -33.74 8.77 -8.51
N ARG A 12 -33.28 9.86 -7.87
CA ARG A 12 -31.97 10.46 -8.14
C ARG A 12 -30.95 9.37 -7.91
N GLU A 13 -30.53 8.71 -8.96
CA GLU A 13 -29.28 7.98 -8.98
C GLU A 13 -28.23 9.00 -8.53
N ARG A 14 -27.60 8.76 -7.38
CA ARG A 14 -26.43 9.55 -6.97
C ARG A 14 -25.37 9.25 -8.02
N GLY A 15 -25.28 10.11 -9.04
CA GLY A 15 -24.30 10.02 -10.09
C GLY A 15 -22.93 9.83 -9.44
N VAL A 16 -22.19 8.82 -9.85
CA VAL A 16 -20.82 8.60 -9.42
C VAL A 16 -20.06 9.86 -9.80
N ARG A 17 -19.60 10.63 -8.80
CA ARG A 17 -18.78 11.81 -9.09
C ARG A 17 -17.53 11.35 -9.83
N GLU A 18 -17.28 11.92 -10.99
CA GLU A 18 -16.11 11.65 -11.81
C GLU A 18 -15.17 12.85 -11.79
N ILE A 19 -13.89 12.59 -11.75
CA ILE A 19 -12.81 13.57 -11.88
C ILE A 19 -11.99 13.14 -13.08
N PHE A 20 -11.96 13.98 -14.13
CA PHE A 20 -11.30 13.66 -15.41
C PHE A 20 -11.78 12.34 -16.05
N GLY A 21 -13.08 12.03 -15.99
CA GLY A 21 -13.63 10.79 -16.56
C GLY A 21 -13.29 9.51 -15.78
N VAL A 22 -12.77 9.65 -14.57
CA VAL A 22 -12.48 8.52 -13.67
C VAL A 22 -13.29 8.69 -12.39
N PRO A 23 -13.89 7.62 -11.85
CA PRO A 23 -14.62 7.68 -10.59
C PRO A 23 -13.79 8.32 -9.48
N GLU A 24 -14.39 9.28 -8.75
CA GLU A 24 -13.72 10.06 -7.69
C GLU A 24 -12.98 9.17 -6.68
N ARG A 25 -13.57 8.02 -6.33
CA ARG A 25 -13.00 7.06 -5.36
C ARG A 25 -11.63 6.51 -5.77
N PHE A 26 -11.29 6.50 -7.06
CA PHE A 26 -9.98 6.09 -7.58
C PHE A 26 -9.06 7.27 -7.85
N MET A 27 -9.64 8.37 -8.36
CA MET A 27 -8.86 9.54 -8.72
C MET A 27 -8.41 10.31 -7.48
N ARG A 28 -9.28 10.44 -6.47
CA ARG A 28 -8.97 11.18 -5.24
C ARG A 28 -7.73 10.67 -4.51
N PRO A 29 -7.57 9.36 -4.20
CA PRO A 29 -6.33 8.86 -3.57
C PRO A 29 -5.08 9.09 -4.44
N ARG A 30 -5.20 8.96 -5.78
CA ARG A 30 -4.10 9.23 -6.70
C ARG A 30 -3.65 10.68 -6.68
N LEU A 31 -4.58 11.62 -6.75
CA LEU A 31 -4.29 13.05 -6.69
C LEU A 31 -3.69 13.45 -5.34
N VAL A 32 -4.26 12.93 -4.23
CA VAL A 32 -3.73 13.17 -2.88
C VAL A 32 -2.30 12.62 -2.75
N LEU A 33 -2.02 11.42 -3.25
CA LEU A 33 -0.68 10.82 -3.23
C LEU A 33 0.33 11.73 -3.96
N ILE A 34 0.00 12.16 -5.18
CA ILE A 34 0.88 13.02 -5.98
C ILE A 34 1.07 14.37 -5.31
N ALA A 35 -0.02 14.99 -4.84
CA ALA A 35 0.01 16.31 -4.20
C ALA A 35 0.85 16.28 -2.91
N VAL A 36 0.64 15.30 -2.02
CA VAL A 36 1.41 15.20 -0.78
C VAL A 36 2.87 14.86 -1.05
N THR A 37 3.17 14.04 -2.06
CA THR A 37 4.56 13.78 -2.48
C THR A 37 5.24 15.08 -2.94
N LEU A 38 4.56 15.88 -3.77
CA LEU A 38 5.08 17.17 -4.22
C LEU A 38 5.33 18.13 -3.05
N VAL A 39 4.37 18.24 -2.13
CA VAL A 39 4.51 19.09 -0.92
C VAL A 39 5.70 18.65 -0.07
N LEU A 40 5.86 17.33 0.18
CA LEU A 40 6.99 16.80 0.95
C LEU A 40 8.33 17.05 0.25
N VAL A 41 8.40 16.91 -1.08
CA VAL A 41 9.62 17.17 -1.85
C VAL A 41 9.96 18.67 -1.82
N CYS A 42 9.00 19.56 -2.03
CA CYS A 42 9.23 21.01 -1.96
C CYS A 42 9.64 21.44 -0.55
N PHE A 43 8.98 20.91 0.48
CA PHE A 43 9.35 21.14 1.87
C PHE A 43 10.77 20.61 2.17
N GLY A 44 11.10 19.42 1.68
CA GLY A 44 12.43 18.83 1.80
C GLY A 44 13.52 19.70 1.17
N LEU A 45 13.30 20.22 -0.04
CA LEU A 45 14.24 21.13 -0.71
C LEU A 45 14.50 22.40 0.12
N LEU A 46 13.44 22.98 0.70
CA LEU A 46 13.53 24.14 1.57
C LEU A 46 14.37 23.84 2.82
N MET A 47 14.09 22.70 3.46
CA MET A 47 14.81 22.30 4.67
C MET A 47 16.26 21.88 4.39
N ILE A 48 16.52 21.22 3.25
CA ILE A 48 17.89 20.91 2.79
C ILE A 48 18.68 22.20 2.60
N TYR A 49 18.08 23.22 1.95
CA TYR A 49 18.73 24.52 1.79
C TYR A 49 19.07 25.16 3.14
N SER A 50 18.08 25.19 4.05
CA SER A 50 18.31 25.76 5.38
C SER A 50 19.40 25.01 6.15
N ALA A 51 19.34 23.68 6.19
CA ALA A 51 20.27 22.87 6.98
C ALA A 51 21.68 22.79 6.38
N SER A 52 21.86 22.95 5.06
CA SER A 52 23.14 22.74 4.38
C SER A 52 23.88 24.02 3.95
N SER A 53 23.19 25.17 3.92
CA SER A 53 23.72 26.41 3.37
C SER A 53 25.02 26.85 4.06
N VAL A 54 25.09 26.79 5.39
CA VAL A 54 26.26 27.17 6.18
C VAL A 54 27.44 26.22 5.90
N THR A 55 27.22 24.93 5.98
CA THR A 55 28.23 23.90 5.71
C THR A 55 28.79 24.04 4.30
N SER A 56 27.96 24.33 3.32
CA SER A 56 28.37 24.52 1.93
C SER A 56 29.18 25.82 1.72
N LEU A 57 28.79 26.90 2.38
CA LEU A 57 29.51 28.19 2.33
C LEU A 57 30.91 28.13 2.93
N THR A 58 31.06 27.38 4.02
CA THR A 58 32.35 27.28 4.73
C THR A 58 33.30 26.27 4.13
N SER A 59 32.86 25.44 3.21
CA SER A 59 33.65 24.39 2.59
C SER A 59 34.20 24.82 1.23
N SER A 60 35.49 25.09 1.16
CA SER A 60 36.21 25.40 -0.09
C SER A 60 36.15 24.26 -1.12
N SER A 61 36.10 23.01 -0.66
CA SER A 61 35.96 21.84 -1.52
C SER A 61 34.60 21.77 -2.26
N LEU A 62 33.58 22.49 -1.77
CA LEU A 62 32.25 22.59 -2.37
C LEU A 62 32.07 23.88 -3.18
N GLY A 63 33.13 24.64 -3.38
CA GLY A 63 33.12 25.89 -4.15
C GLY A 63 32.42 27.06 -3.44
N ASN A 64 32.24 26.99 -2.14
CA ASN A 64 31.54 28.00 -1.32
C ASN A 64 30.11 28.33 -1.83
N ASP A 65 29.44 27.34 -2.45
CA ASP A 65 28.10 27.51 -3.02
C ASP A 65 27.02 27.08 -2.01
N PRO A 66 26.22 28.00 -1.44
CA PRO A 66 25.20 27.68 -0.45
C PRO A 66 24.12 26.74 -0.98
N ALA A 67 23.90 26.66 -2.29
CA ALA A 67 22.92 25.84 -2.94
C ALA A 67 23.48 24.52 -3.47
N TYR A 68 24.73 24.15 -3.16
CA TYR A 68 25.38 22.95 -3.69
C TYR A 68 24.54 21.69 -3.49
N TYR A 69 24.09 21.41 -2.26
CA TYR A 69 23.28 20.20 -1.96
C TYR A 69 21.91 20.26 -2.60
N VAL A 70 21.28 21.43 -2.66
CA VAL A 70 19.97 21.62 -3.34
C VAL A 70 20.10 21.35 -4.85
N LYS A 71 21.13 21.90 -5.51
CA LYS A 71 21.39 21.64 -6.94
C LYS A 71 21.59 20.16 -7.20
N ARG A 72 22.32 19.48 -6.34
CA ARG A 72 22.55 18.03 -6.45
C ARG A 72 21.27 17.22 -6.19
N GLN A 73 20.45 17.62 -5.23
CA GLN A 73 19.14 17.02 -4.96
C GLN A 73 18.17 17.22 -6.13
N LEU A 74 18.13 18.42 -6.75
CA LEU A 74 17.31 18.71 -7.92
C LEU A 74 17.65 17.81 -9.12
N LYS A 75 18.93 17.50 -9.34
CA LYS A 75 19.34 16.53 -10.37
C LYS A 75 18.77 15.14 -10.07
N GLY A 76 18.83 14.69 -8.80
CA GLY A 76 18.23 13.44 -8.37
C GLY A 76 16.70 13.41 -8.55
N ILE A 77 16.03 14.53 -8.21
CA ILE A 77 14.58 14.69 -8.39
C ILE A 77 14.23 14.63 -9.88
N ALA A 78 14.95 15.34 -10.75
CA ALA A 78 14.67 15.34 -12.19
C ALA A 78 14.74 13.92 -12.79
N ILE A 79 15.83 13.19 -12.50
CA ILE A 79 15.96 11.79 -12.92
C ILE A 79 14.86 10.93 -12.31
N GLY A 80 14.61 11.08 -11.01
CA GLY A 80 13.58 10.34 -10.28
C GLY A 80 12.18 10.58 -10.83
N VAL A 81 11.82 11.81 -11.21
CA VAL A 81 10.52 12.14 -11.83
C VAL A 81 10.39 11.49 -13.21
N VAL A 82 11.44 11.51 -14.04
CA VAL A 82 11.42 10.83 -15.34
C VAL A 82 11.15 9.33 -15.14
N LEU A 83 11.88 8.69 -14.23
CA LEU A 83 11.70 7.27 -13.92
C LEU A 83 10.32 6.99 -13.30
N ALA A 84 9.83 7.85 -12.41
CA ALA A 84 8.50 7.74 -11.83
C ALA A 84 7.40 7.83 -12.89
N VAL A 85 7.49 8.78 -13.82
CA VAL A 85 6.53 8.94 -14.92
C VAL A 85 6.60 7.73 -15.87
N ALA A 86 7.79 7.23 -16.19
CA ALA A 86 7.96 6.02 -17.00
C ALA A 86 7.29 4.81 -16.33
N LEU A 87 7.55 4.57 -15.04
CA LEU A 87 6.93 3.48 -14.27
C LEU A 87 5.42 3.67 -14.10
N ALA A 88 4.94 4.92 -13.92
CA ALA A 88 3.51 5.21 -13.82
C ALA A 88 2.75 4.94 -15.13
N ARG A 89 3.42 5.08 -16.29
CA ARG A 89 2.85 4.77 -17.62
C ARG A 89 2.96 3.30 -17.97
N LEU A 90 4.04 2.64 -17.54
CA LEU A 90 4.24 1.21 -17.75
C LEU A 90 3.24 0.40 -16.92
N ASP A 91 2.75 -0.69 -17.49
CA ASP A 91 1.93 -1.63 -16.74
C ASP A 91 2.80 -2.43 -15.75
N TYR A 92 2.46 -2.35 -14.45
CA TYR A 92 3.16 -3.15 -13.43
C TYR A 92 3.09 -4.66 -13.75
N ARG A 93 2.04 -5.13 -14.48
CA ARG A 93 1.91 -6.52 -14.93
C ARG A 93 2.98 -6.87 -15.97
N VAL A 94 3.30 -5.97 -16.88
CA VAL A 94 4.40 -6.16 -17.84
C VAL A 94 5.73 -6.21 -17.10
N LEU A 95 5.91 -5.31 -16.12
CA LEU A 95 7.12 -5.26 -15.29
C LEU A 95 7.30 -6.57 -14.51
N THR A 96 6.24 -7.11 -13.88
CA THR A 96 6.31 -8.31 -13.05
C THR A 96 6.32 -9.63 -13.85
N LYS A 97 5.67 -9.67 -15.02
CA LYS A 97 5.60 -10.92 -15.83
C LYS A 97 6.76 -11.05 -16.81
N HIS A 98 7.15 -9.97 -17.48
CA HIS A 98 8.12 -10.04 -18.58
C HIS A 98 9.49 -9.46 -18.21
N LEU A 99 9.54 -8.34 -17.52
CA LEU A 99 10.78 -7.61 -17.24
C LEU A 99 11.44 -7.98 -15.90
N LEU A 100 10.72 -8.61 -14.97
CA LEU A 100 11.18 -8.86 -13.63
C LEU A 100 12.52 -9.60 -13.57
N ARG A 101 12.69 -10.63 -14.39
CA ARG A 101 13.95 -11.40 -14.46
C ARG A 101 15.16 -10.54 -14.82
N TYR A 102 14.97 -9.58 -15.73
CA TYR A 102 16.06 -8.68 -16.16
C TYR A 102 16.34 -7.61 -15.10
N VAL A 103 15.29 -7.06 -14.49
CA VAL A 103 15.40 -6.10 -13.37
C VAL A 103 16.08 -6.76 -12.17
N TRP A 104 15.70 -8.00 -11.86
CA TRP A 104 16.33 -8.79 -10.80
C TRP A 104 17.80 -9.05 -11.09
N LEU A 105 18.13 -9.52 -12.28
CA LEU A 105 19.51 -9.78 -12.70
C LEU A 105 20.37 -8.51 -12.63
N ALA A 106 19.86 -7.40 -13.18
CA ALA A 106 20.54 -6.11 -13.10
C ALA A 106 20.76 -5.66 -11.64
N THR A 107 19.78 -5.89 -10.77
CA THR A 107 19.91 -5.58 -9.33
C THR A 107 20.98 -6.43 -8.66
N VAL A 108 21.02 -7.73 -8.91
CA VAL A 108 22.04 -8.63 -8.36
C VAL A 108 23.43 -8.23 -8.87
N ILE A 109 23.58 -7.95 -10.16
CA ILE A 109 24.86 -7.47 -10.73
C ILE A 109 25.29 -6.16 -10.05
N LEU A 110 24.38 -5.19 -9.88
CA LEU A 110 24.65 -3.93 -9.21
C LEU A 110 25.10 -4.13 -7.75
N LEU A 111 24.45 -5.06 -7.03
CA LEU A 111 24.81 -5.39 -5.65
C LEU A 111 26.20 -6.08 -5.58
N LEU A 112 26.51 -6.97 -6.53
CA LEU A 112 27.81 -7.65 -6.60
C LEU A 112 28.92 -6.69 -7.02
N LEU A 113 28.64 -5.70 -7.85
CA LEU A 113 29.62 -4.74 -8.34
C LEU A 113 30.29 -3.95 -7.20
N ILE A 114 29.59 -3.75 -6.08
CA ILE A 114 30.16 -3.07 -4.89
C ILE A 114 31.36 -3.83 -4.30
N PHE A 115 31.38 -5.15 -4.40
CA PHE A 115 32.48 -5.97 -3.88
C PHE A 115 33.73 -5.97 -4.78
N THR A 116 33.64 -5.31 -5.94
CA THR A 116 34.77 -5.20 -6.85
C THR A 116 35.63 -3.96 -6.51
N PRO A 117 36.96 -4.04 -6.65
CA PRO A 117 37.85 -2.91 -6.35
C PRO A 117 37.69 -1.70 -7.30
N PHE A 118 37.00 -1.89 -8.42
CA PHE A 118 36.83 -0.85 -9.43
C PHE A 118 35.65 0.11 -9.18
N ALA A 119 34.67 -0.28 -8.37
CA ALA A 119 33.41 0.43 -8.24
C ALA A 119 33.06 0.87 -6.82
N GLY A 120 33.64 0.23 -5.81
CA GLY A 120 33.40 0.54 -4.39
C GLY A 120 34.11 1.84 -3.99
N SER A 121 33.37 2.87 -3.54
CA SER A 121 33.94 3.98 -2.80
C SER A 121 33.75 3.73 -1.31
N ASP A 122 34.85 3.64 -0.58
CA ASP A 122 34.88 3.49 0.87
C ASP A 122 34.49 4.81 1.52
N ALA A 123 33.22 4.92 1.93
CA ALA A 123 32.79 5.98 2.81
C ALA A 123 32.49 5.39 4.18
N TYR A 124 33.19 5.88 5.21
CA TYR A 124 33.01 5.47 6.61
C TYR A 124 33.25 3.98 6.90
N GLY A 125 34.24 3.36 6.19
CA GLY A 125 34.64 1.97 6.44
C GLY A 125 33.69 0.89 5.92
N ALA A 126 32.75 1.25 5.01
CA ALA A 126 31.89 0.31 4.32
C ALA A 126 31.68 0.71 2.88
N SER A 127 32.00 -0.18 1.94
CA SER A 127 31.72 0.00 0.52
C SER A 127 30.24 -0.20 0.24
N ARG A 128 29.46 0.88 0.21
CA ARG A 128 28.00 0.86 -0.03
C ARG A 128 27.56 1.69 -1.23
N TRP A 129 28.49 2.46 -1.80
CA TRP A 129 28.23 3.45 -2.81
C TRP A 129 29.04 3.14 -4.06
N ILE A 130 28.42 3.31 -5.21
CA ILE A 130 29.08 3.26 -6.52
C ILE A 130 29.12 4.69 -7.05
N SER A 131 30.31 5.17 -7.42
CA SER A 131 30.48 6.47 -8.04
C SER A 131 30.54 6.31 -9.55
N ILE A 132 29.49 6.78 -10.26
CA ILE A 132 29.43 6.73 -11.72
C ILE A 132 29.20 8.15 -12.24
N ALA A 133 30.13 8.65 -13.07
CA ALA A 133 30.01 9.96 -13.75
C ALA A 133 29.64 11.13 -12.80
N GLY A 134 30.20 11.17 -11.58
CA GLY A 134 29.94 12.22 -10.60
C GLY A 134 28.64 12.03 -9.79
N PHE A 135 27.87 10.95 -10.01
CA PHE A 135 26.75 10.53 -9.19
C PHE A 135 27.18 9.39 -8.25
N THR A 136 26.80 9.51 -6.99
CA THR A 136 26.92 8.40 -6.03
C THR A 136 25.60 7.65 -6.02
N LEU A 137 25.63 6.36 -6.39
CA LEU A 137 24.48 5.49 -6.44
C LEU A 137 24.60 4.43 -5.35
N GLN A 138 23.52 4.24 -4.58
CA GLN A 138 23.44 3.19 -3.58
C GLN A 138 22.54 2.05 -4.12
N PRO A 139 23.12 0.91 -4.52
CA PRO A 139 22.38 -0.21 -5.13
C PRO A 139 21.29 -0.79 -4.22
N SER A 140 21.46 -0.78 -2.90
CA SER A 140 20.45 -1.26 -1.96
C SER A 140 19.12 -0.49 -2.06
N GLU A 141 19.14 0.79 -2.50
CA GLU A 141 17.91 1.56 -2.70
C GLU A 141 17.05 1.01 -3.84
N PHE A 142 17.67 0.58 -4.93
CA PHE A 142 16.97 -0.06 -6.06
C PHE A 142 16.61 -1.51 -5.76
N ALA A 143 17.46 -2.21 -5.01
CA ALA A 143 17.21 -3.59 -4.62
C ALA A 143 15.93 -3.74 -3.80
N LYS A 144 15.59 -2.78 -2.93
CA LYS A 144 14.32 -2.77 -2.20
C LYS A 144 13.11 -2.78 -3.14
N ILE A 145 13.16 -2.04 -4.26
CA ILE A 145 12.10 -2.04 -5.28
C ILE A 145 11.96 -3.43 -5.91
N THR A 146 13.09 -4.01 -6.33
CA THR A 146 13.11 -5.35 -6.93
C THR A 146 12.60 -6.43 -5.98
N ILE A 147 12.96 -6.35 -4.70
CA ILE A 147 12.48 -7.24 -3.64
C ILE A 147 10.95 -7.17 -3.52
N ILE A 148 10.36 -5.95 -3.50
CA ILE A 148 8.90 -5.77 -3.45
C ILE A 148 8.23 -6.39 -4.68
N LEU A 149 8.74 -6.10 -5.88
CA LEU A 149 8.16 -6.61 -7.13
C LEU A 149 8.22 -8.13 -7.18
N THR A 150 9.35 -8.72 -6.78
CA THR A 150 9.54 -10.18 -6.75
C THR A 150 8.64 -10.84 -5.73
N ALA A 151 8.59 -10.31 -4.50
CA ALA A 151 7.73 -10.83 -3.44
C ALA A 151 6.24 -10.75 -3.83
N ALA A 152 5.79 -9.63 -4.41
CA ALA A 152 4.42 -9.46 -4.87
C ALA A 152 4.04 -10.46 -5.97
N ASN A 153 4.93 -10.66 -6.97
CA ASN A 153 4.70 -11.63 -8.04
C ASN A 153 4.67 -13.08 -7.53
N LEU A 154 5.59 -13.44 -6.64
CA LEU A 154 5.63 -14.80 -6.09
C LEU A 154 4.42 -15.07 -5.19
N ALA A 155 4.03 -14.11 -4.36
CA ALA A 155 2.86 -14.23 -3.50
C ALA A 155 1.57 -14.40 -4.34
N ALA A 156 1.38 -13.62 -5.41
CA ALA A 156 0.22 -13.78 -6.28
C ALA A 156 0.20 -15.15 -6.97
N ARG A 157 1.33 -15.62 -7.49
CA ARG A 157 1.44 -16.94 -8.13
C ARG A 157 1.14 -18.10 -7.17
N TYR A 158 1.47 -17.96 -5.88
CA TYR A 158 1.24 -19.01 -4.89
C TYR A 158 -0.18 -18.94 -4.29
N PHE A 159 -0.64 -17.74 -3.85
CA PHE A 159 -1.90 -17.60 -3.13
C PHE A 159 -3.12 -17.38 -4.03
N GLU A 160 -2.97 -16.64 -5.15
CA GLU A 160 -4.07 -16.28 -6.04
C GLU A 160 -4.15 -17.26 -7.22
N ASP A 161 -3.10 -17.36 -8.03
CA ASP A 161 -3.06 -18.17 -9.25
C ASP A 161 -2.87 -19.68 -8.96
N ARG A 162 -2.33 -20.03 -7.80
CA ARG A 162 -1.93 -21.41 -7.41
C ARG A 162 -1.10 -22.12 -8.49
N SER A 163 -0.28 -21.35 -9.21
CA SER A 163 0.51 -21.84 -10.35
C SER A 163 1.83 -22.46 -9.95
N ILE A 164 2.23 -22.37 -8.67
CA ILE A 164 3.47 -22.92 -8.13
C ILE A 164 3.20 -23.67 -6.82
N ASP A 165 3.90 -24.79 -6.62
CA ASP A 165 3.87 -25.56 -5.38
C ASP A 165 4.66 -24.89 -4.28
N PHE A 166 4.43 -25.30 -3.01
CA PHE A 166 5.10 -24.74 -1.84
C PHE A 166 6.63 -24.81 -1.95
N ASN A 167 7.20 -25.94 -2.38
CA ASN A 167 8.64 -26.11 -2.50
C ASN A 167 9.25 -25.17 -3.55
N HIS A 168 8.59 -25.02 -4.70
CA HIS A 168 8.98 -24.05 -5.72
C HIS A 168 8.83 -22.60 -5.23
N PHE A 169 7.74 -22.31 -4.51
CA PHE A 169 7.54 -20.99 -3.90
C PHE A 169 8.68 -20.62 -2.96
N VAL A 170 9.04 -21.51 -2.02
CA VAL A 170 10.13 -21.28 -1.07
C VAL A 170 11.48 -21.14 -1.80
N GLY A 171 11.79 -22.01 -2.76
CA GLY A 171 13.01 -21.92 -3.54
C GLY A 171 13.14 -20.61 -4.31
N LEU A 172 12.07 -20.17 -4.97
CA LEU A 172 12.02 -18.88 -5.67
C LEU A 172 12.05 -17.69 -4.71
N LEU A 173 11.48 -17.81 -3.51
CA LEU A 173 11.52 -16.76 -2.48
C LEU A 173 12.94 -16.59 -1.96
N VAL A 174 13.64 -17.70 -1.65
CA VAL A 174 15.04 -17.67 -1.21
C VAL A 174 15.93 -17.07 -2.30
N LEU A 175 15.78 -17.47 -3.55
CA LEU A 175 16.57 -16.95 -4.65
C LEU A 175 16.18 -15.51 -5.01
N GLY A 176 14.90 -15.25 -5.17
CA GLY A 176 14.38 -13.98 -5.70
C GLY A 176 14.42 -12.84 -4.69
N VAL A 177 14.19 -13.14 -3.42
CA VAL A 177 14.14 -12.15 -2.32
C VAL A 177 15.31 -12.33 -1.35
N GLY A 178 15.60 -13.56 -0.96
CA GLY A 178 16.64 -13.86 0.03
C GLY A 178 18.04 -13.53 -0.47
N LEU A 179 18.38 -13.83 -1.73
CA LEU A 179 19.71 -13.51 -2.29
C LEU A 179 19.97 -12.00 -2.32
N PRO A 180 19.12 -11.13 -2.90
CA PRO A 180 19.33 -9.68 -2.84
C PRO A 180 19.39 -9.14 -1.41
N LEU A 181 18.52 -9.63 -0.52
CA LEU A 181 18.52 -9.23 0.89
C LEU A 181 19.82 -9.64 1.63
N GLY A 182 20.31 -10.85 1.38
CA GLY A 182 21.58 -11.33 1.89
C GLY A 182 22.78 -10.51 1.39
N LEU A 183 22.79 -10.14 0.11
CA LEU A 183 23.82 -9.27 -0.45
C LEU A 183 23.80 -7.87 0.19
N ILE A 184 22.62 -7.30 0.47
CA ILE A 184 22.50 -6.02 1.20
C ILE A 184 23.07 -6.15 2.62
N LEU A 185 22.79 -7.27 3.29
CA LEU A 185 23.30 -7.54 4.63
C LEU A 185 24.83 -7.69 4.64
N LEU A 186 25.39 -8.35 3.62
CA LEU A 186 26.85 -8.49 3.45
C LEU A 186 27.56 -7.15 3.17
N GLN A 187 26.84 -6.13 2.67
CA GLN A 187 27.33 -4.74 2.50
C GLN A 187 27.25 -3.92 3.79
N PRO A 188 27.22 -4.46 4.96
CA PRO A 188 26.77 -4.03 6.29
C PRO A 188 25.64 -2.98 6.29
N ASP A 189 24.70 -3.01 5.32
CA ASP A 189 23.55 -2.11 5.27
C ASP A 189 22.36 -2.65 6.07
N LYS A 190 22.55 -2.74 7.39
CA LYS A 190 21.55 -3.28 8.33
C LYS A 190 20.26 -2.48 8.31
N GLY A 191 20.34 -1.15 8.13
CA GLY A 191 19.15 -0.28 8.06
C GLY A 191 18.24 -0.62 6.89
N SER A 192 18.78 -0.77 5.66
CA SER A 192 18.00 -1.19 4.49
C SER A 192 17.43 -2.60 4.66
N THR A 193 18.20 -3.51 5.27
CA THR A 193 17.75 -4.88 5.52
C THR A 193 16.54 -4.91 6.45
N ILE A 194 16.58 -4.19 7.59
CA ILE A 194 15.47 -4.12 8.54
C ILE A 194 14.22 -3.54 7.87
N ILE A 195 14.36 -2.43 7.13
CA ILE A 195 13.25 -1.79 6.43
C ILE A 195 12.63 -2.75 5.40
N ALA A 196 13.45 -3.47 4.64
CA ALA A 196 12.98 -4.45 3.67
C ALA A 196 12.27 -5.64 4.35
N CYS A 197 12.82 -6.18 5.43
CA CYS A 197 12.21 -7.28 6.20
C CYS A 197 10.84 -6.90 6.77
N VAL A 198 10.73 -5.71 7.38
CA VAL A 198 9.44 -5.24 7.91
C VAL A 198 8.44 -5.02 6.78
N THR A 199 8.87 -4.48 5.64
CA THR A 199 8.01 -4.34 4.44
C THR A 199 7.52 -5.70 3.96
N LEU A 200 8.40 -6.71 3.88
CA LEU A 200 8.05 -8.08 3.49
C LEU A 200 7.08 -8.74 4.46
N LEU A 201 7.23 -8.51 5.77
CA LEU A 201 6.27 -9.00 6.78
C LEU A 201 4.87 -8.43 6.56
N ILE A 202 4.77 -7.12 6.27
CA ILE A 202 3.46 -6.51 5.96
C ILE A 202 2.88 -7.09 4.67
N MET A 203 3.70 -7.26 3.63
CA MET A 203 3.26 -7.89 2.38
C MET A 203 2.78 -9.32 2.62
N ALA A 204 3.49 -10.09 3.45
CA ALA A 204 3.12 -11.45 3.85
C ALA A 204 1.77 -11.50 4.58
N TYR A 205 1.55 -10.58 5.53
CA TYR A 205 0.26 -10.43 6.21
C TYR A 205 -0.88 -10.11 5.24
N LEU A 206 -0.66 -9.18 4.33
CA LEU A 206 -1.66 -8.78 3.31
C LEU A 206 -1.89 -9.86 2.24
N ALA A 207 -0.92 -10.74 2.03
CA ALA A 207 -1.04 -11.91 1.17
C ALA A 207 -1.91 -13.01 1.78
N GLY A 208 -2.20 -12.94 3.09
CA GLY A 208 -3.05 -13.90 3.77
C GLY A 208 -2.31 -15.11 4.35
N ILE A 209 -1.02 -14.94 4.70
CA ILE A 209 -0.27 -15.98 5.43
C ILE A 209 -0.94 -16.26 6.79
N ASP A 210 -0.93 -17.54 7.19
CA ASP A 210 -1.45 -17.96 8.49
C ASP A 210 -0.83 -17.14 9.63
N ARG A 211 -1.67 -16.72 10.57
CA ARG A 211 -1.25 -15.86 11.69
C ARG A 211 -0.12 -16.47 12.52
N ARG A 212 -0.09 -17.79 12.67
CA ARG A 212 0.98 -18.49 13.42
C ARG A 212 2.32 -18.38 12.71
N ILE A 213 2.32 -18.57 11.39
CA ILE A 213 3.54 -18.42 10.56
C ILE A 213 3.99 -16.95 10.59
N PHE A 214 3.05 -16.00 10.47
CA PHE A 214 3.34 -14.57 10.54
C PHE A 214 4.02 -14.20 11.87
N ILE A 215 3.47 -14.63 13.01
CA ILE A 215 4.06 -14.38 14.33
C ILE A 215 5.44 -15.04 14.43
N GLY A 216 5.60 -16.28 13.95
CA GLY A 216 6.89 -16.96 13.93
C GLY A 216 7.94 -16.22 13.13
N LEU A 217 7.59 -15.72 11.92
CA LEU A 217 8.49 -14.91 11.11
C LEU A 217 8.82 -13.56 11.75
N ALA A 218 7.86 -12.92 12.41
CA ALA A 218 8.08 -11.67 13.12
C ALA A 218 9.05 -11.86 14.30
N VAL A 219 8.84 -12.90 15.12
CA VAL A 219 9.73 -13.24 16.24
C VAL A 219 11.14 -13.60 15.74
N LEU A 220 11.24 -14.41 14.68
CA LEU A 220 12.53 -14.76 14.07
C LEU A 220 13.23 -13.50 13.53
N GLY A 221 12.51 -12.60 12.88
CA GLY A 221 13.04 -11.34 12.37
C GLY A 221 13.57 -10.44 13.49
N ILE A 222 12.84 -10.31 14.60
CA ILE A 222 13.27 -9.55 15.78
C ILE A 222 14.54 -10.22 16.40
N ALA A 223 14.52 -11.52 16.58
CA ALA A 223 15.68 -12.26 17.13
C ALA A 223 16.92 -12.10 16.25
N ALA A 224 16.76 -12.20 14.92
CA ALA A 224 17.86 -11.99 13.97
C ALA A 224 18.37 -10.53 14.01
N ALA A 225 17.47 -9.53 14.09
CA ALA A 225 17.85 -8.13 14.21
C ALA A 225 18.64 -7.86 15.51
N LEU A 226 18.21 -8.43 16.63
CA LEU A 226 18.92 -8.34 17.90
C LEU A 226 20.30 -9.03 17.81
N TYR A 227 20.36 -10.26 17.30
CA TYR A 227 21.63 -10.98 17.12
C TYR A 227 22.63 -10.18 16.28
N LEU A 228 22.19 -9.66 15.12
CA LEU A 228 23.02 -8.84 14.23
C LEU A 228 23.42 -7.50 14.87
N SER A 229 22.61 -6.97 15.77
CA SER A 229 22.90 -5.73 16.47
C SER A 229 23.94 -5.89 17.57
N PHE A 230 24.00 -7.03 18.23
CA PHE A 230 24.97 -7.32 19.27
C PHE A 230 26.23 -8.03 18.77
N GLY A 231 26.20 -8.66 17.59
CA GLY A 231 27.30 -9.45 17.04
C GLY A 231 28.51 -8.63 16.53
N ASP A 232 28.34 -7.33 16.32
CA ASP A 232 29.31 -6.44 15.70
C ASP A 232 29.59 -5.23 16.60
N SER A 233 30.87 -4.89 16.79
CA SER A 233 31.29 -3.78 17.65
C SER A 233 30.69 -2.44 17.29
N TYR A 234 30.59 -2.14 16.01
CA TYR A 234 30.01 -0.90 15.51
C TYR A 234 28.50 -0.77 15.84
N SER A 235 27.73 -1.85 15.65
CA SER A 235 26.30 -1.86 15.98
C SER A 235 26.07 -1.83 17.49
N ARG A 236 26.90 -2.53 18.25
CA ARG A 236 26.87 -2.51 19.71
C ARG A 236 27.12 -1.09 20.25
N ALA A 237 28.14 -0.40 19.71
CA ALA A 237 28.38 0.99 20.08
C ALA A 237 27.16 1.89 19.86
N ARG A 238 26.44 1.75 18.72
CA ARG A 238 25.20 2.51 18.45
C ARG A 238 24.08 2.20 19.44
N ILE A 239 23.94 0.94 19.90
CA ILE A 239 22.98 0.58 20.94
C ILE A 239 23.36 1.24 22.26
N MET A 240 24.63 1.17 22.66
CA MET A 240 25.09 1.80 23.89
C MET A 240 24.90 3.32 23.85
N THR A 241 25.21 3.95 22.71
CA THR A 241 24.96 5.39 22.50
C THR A 241 23.48 5.74 22.59
N MET A 242 22.57 4.86 22.12
CA MET A 242 21.12 5.08 22.24
C MET A 242 20.67 5.00 23.71
N LEU A 243 21.20 4.03 24.47
CA LEU A 243 20.80 3.81 25.88
C LEU A 243 21.33 4.90 26.80
N ASP A 244 22.59 5.32 26.60
CA ASP A 244 23.22 6.42 27.34
C ASP A 244 24.12 7.21 26.40
N PRO A 245 23.58 8.24 25.72
CA PRO A 245 24.37 9.09 24.84
C PRO A 245 25.35 9.99 25.59
N TRP A 246 25.11 10.25 26.90
CA TRP A 246 25.93 11.13 27.71
C TRP A 246 27.22 10.45 28.20
N ALA A 247 27.30 9.13 28.17
CA ALA A 247 28.50 8.37 28.54
C ALA A 247 29.71 8.72 27.66
N ASP A 248 29.49 9.09 26.39
CA ASP A 248 30.53 9.54 25.45
C ASP A 248 30.07 10.85 24.75
N TYR A 249 30.02 11.93 25.52
CA TYR A 249 29.49 13.22 25.09
C TYR A 249 30.18 13.78 23.84
N TYR A 250 31.50 13.68 23.75
CA TYR A 250 32.30 14.25 22.66
C TYR A 250 32.57 13.26 21.51
N GLY A 251 32.23 12.00 21.68
CA GLY A 251 32.43 10.92 20.69
C GLY A 251 31.13 10.44 20.08
N ALA A 252 30.81 9.16 20.29
CA ALA A 252 29.66 8.50 19.66
C ALA A 252 28.30 9.13 20.01
N GLY A 253 28.14 9.69 21.23
CA GLY A 253 26.90 10.33 21.69
C GLY A 253 26.68 11.73 21.16
N TYR A 254 27.74 12.41 20.70
CA TYR A 254 27.70 13.82 20.32
C TYR A 254 26.56 14.17 19.36
N GLN A 255 26.43 13.42 18.28
CA GLN A 255 25.43 13.68 17.26
C GLN A 255 23.99 13.57 17.78
N LEU A 256 23.71 12.58 18.62
CA LEU A 256 22.37 12.37 19.20
C LEU A 256 22.04 13.47 20.22
N ILE A 257 23.01 13.86 21.06
CA ILE A 257 22.85 14.93 22.05
C ILE A 257 22.58 16.27 21.37
N GLN A 258 23.31 16.60 20.30
CA GLN A 258 23.02 17.82 19.52
C GLN A 258 21.65 17.78 18.87
N GLY A 259 21.16 16.60 18.47
CA GLY A 259 19.79 16.41 18.04
C GLY A 259 18.76 16.72 19.14
N PHE A 260 19.02 16.29 20.37
CA PHE A 260 18.16 16.62 21.52
C PHE A 260 18.16 18.11 21.84
N TYR A 261 19.32 18.77 21.76
CA TYR A 261 19.39 20.23 21.92
C TYR A 261 18.62 20.97 20.83
N ALA A 262 18.64 20.49 19.58
CA ALA A 262 17.84 21.03 18.49
C ALA A 262 16.33 20.97 18.82
N PHE A 263 15.82 19.80 19.23
CA PHE A 263 14.42 19.68 19.64
C PHE A 263 14.07 20.56 20.85
N GLY A 264 14.94 20.58 21.86
CA GLY A 264 14.73 21.36 23.09
C GLY A 264 14.67 22.85 22.84
N SER A 265 15.50 23.37 21.90
CA SER A 265 15.54 24.80 21.56
C SER A 265 14.37 25.26 20.68
N GLY A 266 13.71 24.35 19.93
CA GLY A 266 12.65 24.72 19.00
C GLY A 266 11.30 25.05 19.64
N GLY A 267 10.98 24.47 20.79
CA GLY A 267 9.69 24.68 21.45
C GLY A 267 8.49 24.35 20.54
N LEU A 268 7.40 25.13 20.65
CA LEU A 268 6.16 24.87 19.89
C LEU A 268 6.26 25.34 18.44
N PHE A 269 6.80 26.52 18.19
CA PHE A 269 6.78 27.19 16.88
C PHE A 269 8.16 27.30 16.21
N GLY A 270 9.20 26.86 16.88
CA GLY A 270 10.56 26.94 16.39
C GLY A 270 11.22 28.32 16.60
N VAL A 271 12.52 28.34 16.31
CA VAL A 271 13.32 29.58 16.34
C VAL A 271 13.17 30.40 15.05
N GLY A 272 12.48 29.88 14.05
CA GLY A 272 12.30 30.44 12.72
C GLY A 272 13.14 29.75 11.65
N LEU A 273 12.65 29.78 10.42
CA LEU A 273 13.33 29.21 9.25
C LEU A 273 14.68 29.92 9.05
N GLY A 274 15.74 29.12 8.93
CA GLY A 274 17.10 29.65 8.72
C GLY A 274 17.82 30.08 9.99
N PHE A 275 17.21 30.00 11.17
CA PHE A 275 17.80 30.44 12.44
C PHE A 275 18.26 29.29 13.35
N SER A 276 18.31 28.05 12.84
CA SER A 276 18.90 26.91 13.56
C SER A 276 20.34 27.24 13.97
N ARG A 277 20.67 27.00 15.22
CA ARG A 277 22.05 27.14 15.75
C ARG A 277 22.85 25.86 15.45
N GLN A 278 22.18 24.71 15.45
CA GLN A 278 22.83 23.40 15.28
C GLN A 278 23.44 23.22 13.88
N LYS A 279 22.96 23.91 12.85
CA LYS A 279 23.51 23.86 11.49
C LYS A 279 24.89 24.55 11.35
N TYR A 280 25.31 25.38 12.33
CA TYR A 280 26.64 25.99 12.35
C TYR A 280 27.74 25.02 12.81
N SER A 281 27.76 23.81 12.21
CA SER A 281 28.75 22.75 12.46
C SER A 281 28.64 22.06 13.83
N TYR A 282 27.63 22.38 14.66
CA TYR A 282 27.38 21.67 15.90
C TYR A 282 26.75 20.30 15.63
N LEU A 283 25.81 20.18 14.67
CA LEU A 283 25.15 18.93 14.32
C LEU A 283 25.75 18.36 13.02
N PRO A 284 26.55 17.28 13.07
CA PRO A 284 27.08 16.63 11.88
C PRO A 284 25.95 16.06 11.00
N MET A 285 26.10 16.17 9.68
CA MET A 285 25.14 15.63 8.69
C MET A 285 23.70 16.10 8.92
N ALA A 286 23.50 17.33 9.42
CA ALA A 286 22.19 17.91 9.72
C ALA A 286 21.19 17.84 8.56
N TYR A 287 21.66 18.03 7.32
CA TYR A 287 20.84 18.00 6.10
C TYR A 287 20.50 16.59 5.61
N ASN A 288 21.11 15.55 6.15
CA ASN A 288 20.92 14.14 5.77
C ASN A 288 20.08 13.41 6.82
N ASP A 289 20.71 12.78 7.80
CA ASP A 289 20.06 11.87 8.75
C ASP A 289 19.32 12.62 9.86
N PHE A 290 19.77 13.82 10.23
CA PHE A 290 19.24 14.64 11.34
C PHE A 290 18.37 15.81 10.89
N ILE A 291 17.91 15.83 9.65
CA ILE A 291 17.05 16.90 9.15
C ILE A 291 15.78 17.08 9.98
N PHE A 292 15.26 16.00 10.59
CA PHE A 292 14.09 16.05 11.47
C PHE A 292 14.37 16.84 12.74
N ALA A 293 15.59 16.78 13.28
CA ALA A 293 15.99 17.61 14.41
C ALA A 293 16.07 19.10 14.02
N VAL A 294 16.59 19.40 12.81
CA VAL A 294 16.60 20.78 12.29
C VAL A 294 15.17 21.30 12.05
N ILE A 295 14.24 20.47 11.54
CA ILE A 295 12.83 20.83 11.42
C ILE A 295 12.27 21.13 12.82
N GLY A 296 12.61 20.32 13.81
CA GLY A 296 12.21 20.53 15.20
C GLY A 296 12.75 21.83 15.79
N GLU A 297 13.99 22.22 15.46
CA GLU A 297 14.58 23.48 15.90
C GLU A 297 13.96 24.68 15.18
N GLU A 298 13.92 24.67 13.84
CA GLU A 298 13.49 25.84 13.05
C GLU A 298 11.97 26.07 13.05
N LEU A 299 11.17 24.99 13.00
CA LEU A 299 9.70 25.04 12.91
C LEU A 299 8.98 24.53 14.16
N GLY A 300 9.74 24.06 15.13
CA GLY A 300 9.21 23.56 16.40
C GLY A 300 8.38 22.28 16.27
N TYR A 301 7.56 22.06 17.30
CA TYR A 301 6.63 20.92 17.34
C TYR A 301 5.62 20.94 16.18
N VAL A 302 5.19 22.15 15.74
CA VAL A 302 4.26 22.29 14.60
C VAL A 302 4.90 21.77 13.30
N GLY A 303 6.18 22.06 13.05
CA GLY A 303 6.89 21.56 11.87
C GLY A 303 7.08 20.04 11.86
N THR A 304 7.46 19.47 13.03
CA THR A 304 7.62 18.01 13.16
C THR A 304 6.28 17.28 13.01
N LEU A 305 5.22 17.78 13.66
CA LEU A 305 3.87 17.23 13.53
C LEU A 305 3.35 17.36 12.10
N GLY A 306 3.55 18.51 11.44
CA GLY A 306 3.18 18.71 10.04
C GLY A 306 3.84 17.71 9.10
N THR A 307 5.12 17.41 9.34
CA THR A 307 5.85 16.37 8.60
C THR A 307 5.21 15.00 8.79
N LEU A 308 4.91 14.60 10.04
CA LEU A 308 4.24 13.32 10.35
C LEU A 308 2.85 13.23 9.72
N VAL A 309 2.06 14.32 9.76
CA VAL A 309 0.74 14.38 9.12
C VAL A 309 0.88 14.22 7.60
N GLY A 310 1.88 14.84 6.97
CA GLY A 310 2.17 14.64 5.55
C GLY A 310 2.39 13.17 5.20
N PHE A 311 3.22 12.47 5.97
CA PHE A 311 3.44 11.03 5.78
C PHE A 311 2.20 10.19 6.11
N ALA A 312 1.38 10.56 7.09
CA ALA A 312 0.11 9.88 7.40
C ALA A 312 -0.89 10.01 6.22
N ILE A 313 -0.98 11.19 5.59
CA ILE A 313 -1.79 11.39 4.38
C ILE A 313 -1.25 10.55 3.22
N PHE A 314 0.08 10.48 3.05
CA PHE A 314 0.73 9.63 2.06
C PHE A 314 0.37 8.15 2.28
N ALA A 315 0.50 7.65 3.51
CA ALA A 315 0.15 6.28 3.89
C ALA A 315 -1.33 5.99 3.60
N TRP A 316 -2.23 6.87 4.01
CA TRP A 316 -3.66 6.74 3.72
C TRP A 316 -3.93 6.62 2.23
N ALA A 317 -3.32 7.49 1.41
CA ALA A 317 -3.51 7.47 -0.03
C ALA A 317 -2.97 6.19 -0.67
N GLY A 318 -1.75 5.76 -0.28
CA GLY A 318 -1.10 4.55 -0.79
C GLY A 318 -1.86 3.26 -0.43
N PHE A 319 -2.25 3.09 0.83
CA PHE A 319 -3.05 1.92 1.25
C PHE A 319 -4.47 1.96 0.66
N ARG A 320 -5.03 3.15 0.42
CA ARG A 320 -6.31 3.27 -0.28
C ARG A 320 -6.21 2.79 -1.72
N ILE A 321 -5.11 3.11 -2.42
CA ILE A 321 -4.82 2.60 -3.76
C ILE A 321 -4.63 1.07 -3.72
N ALA A 322 -3.87 0.55 -2.76
CA ALA A 322 -3.68 -0.89 -2.59
C ALA A 322 -5.02 -1.63 -2.41
N LYS A 323 -5.95 -1.04 -1.65
CA LYS A 323 -7.30 -1.62 -1.43
C LYS A 323 -8.11 -1.76 -2.70
N TYR A 324 -7.92 -0.88 -3.68
CA TYR A 324 -8.67 -0.88 -4.95
C TYR A 324 -7.84 -1.45 -6.11
N ALA A 325 -6.73 -2.10 -5.84
CA ALA A 325 -5.96 -2.80 -6.86
C ALA A 325 -6.76 -3.97 -7.44
N PRO A 326 -6.67 -4.22 -8.76
CA PRO A 326 -7.48 -5.22 -9.44
C PRO A 326 -7.05 -6.66 -9.14
N ASP A 327 -5.80 -6.88 -8.75
CA ASP A 327 -5.19 -8.17 -8.49
C ASP A 327 -4.30 -8.12 -7.23
N MET A 328 -3.93 -9.29 -6.74
CA MET A 328 -3.07 -9.42 -5.57
C MET A 328 -1.69 -8.82 -5.80
N THR A 329 -1.12 -9.00 -7.00
CA THR A 329 0.18 -8.41 -7.37
C THR A 329 0.15 -6.89 -7.21
N GLY A 330 -0.84 -6.21 -7.79
CA GLY A 330 -1.00 -4.76 -7.68
C GLY A 330 -1.23 -4.31 -6.24
N ARG A 331 -2.07 -5.05 -5.48
CA ARG A 331 -2.32 -4.77 -4.07
C ARG A 331 -1.03 -4.82 -3.24
N LEU A 332 -0.23 -5.86 -3.42
CA LEU A 332 1.02 -6.05 -2.68
C LEU A 332 2.10 -5.05 -3.11
N ILE A 333 2.19 -4.68 -4.39
CA ILE A 333 3.11 -3.64 -4.87
C ILE A 333 2.76 -2.30 -4.23
N ALA A 334 1.50 -1.86 -4.31
CA ALA A 334 1.10 -0.56 -3.77
C ALA A 334 1.26 -0.51 -2.25
N ALA A 335 0.88 -1.57 -1.53
CA ALA A 335 1.06 -1.67 -0.09
C ALA A 335 2.54 -1.75 0.31
N GLY A 336 3.34 -2.57 -0.38
CA GLY A 336 4.77 -2.73 -0.13
C GLY A 336 5.55 -1.44 -0.34
N CYS A 337 5.32 -0.74 -1.48
CA CYS A 337 5.94 0.55 -1.76
C CYS A 337 5.56 1.61 -0.71
N THR A 338 4.29 1.66 -0.31
CA THR A 338 3.81 2.57 0.74
C THR A 338 4.46 2.26 2.08
N SER A 339 4.46 0.99 2.49
CA SER A 339 5.05 0.52 3.75
C SER A 339 6.54 0.83 3.82
N LEU A 340 7.28 0.59 2.74
CA LEU A 340 8.72 0.85 2.69
C LEU A 340 9.04 2.32 2.96
N ILE A 341 8.31 3.25 2.33
CA ILE A 341 8.48 4.69 2.53
C ILE A 341 8.17 5.07 3.99
N ILE A 342 7.06 4.59 4.53
CA ILE A 342 6.65 4.89 5.91
C ILE A 342 7.63 4.31 6.92
N PHE A 343 8.07 3.06 6.74
CA PHE A 343 9.02 2.45 7.67
C PHE A 343 10.40 3.10 7.60
N GLN A 344 10.86 3.52 6.42
CA GLN A 344 12.12 4.24 6.30
C GLN A 344 12.05 5.59 7.06
N MET A 345 10.93 6.31 6.97
CA MET A 345 10.68 7.52 7.75
C MET A 345 10.67 7.22 9.24
N LEU A 346 9.91 6.20 9.69
CA LEU A 346 9.80 5.83 11.11
C LEU A 346 11.17 5.44 11.70
N VAL A 347 11.93 4.61 10.99
CA VAL A 347 13.26 4.17 11.44
C VAL A 347 14.22 5.36 11.60
N ASN A 348 14.19 6.34 10.70
CA ASN A 348 14.99 7.55 10.85
C ASN A 348 14.53 8.36 12.08
N ILE A 349 13.25 8.69 12.17
CA ILE A 349 12.71 9.52 13.27
C ILE A 349 12.97 8.84 14.62
N CYS A 350 12.66 7.54 14.75
CA CYS A 350 12.93 6.78 15.98
C CYS A 350 14.42 6.79 16.34
N GLY A 351 15.32 6.76 15.35
CA GLY A 351 16.76 6.90 15.56
C GLY A 351 17.16 8.27 16.09
N VAL A 352 16.64 9.34 15.47
CA VAL A 352 16.98 10.73 15.83
C VAL A 352 16.43 11.13 17.21
N ILE A 353 15.28 10.59 17.63
CA ILE A 353 14.71 10.83 18.97
C ILE A 353 15.22 9.83 20.02
N GLY A 354 16.16 8.93 19.66
CA GLY A 354 16.81 8.02 20.59
C GLY A 354 15.98 6.79 21.02
N ILE A 355 14.87 6.46 20.33
CA ILE A 355 14.09 5.23 20.60
C ILE A 355 14.72 4.00 19.96
N MET A 356 15.41 4.17 18.82
CA MET A 356 16.13 3.11 18.11
C MET A 356 17.58 3.53 17.83
N PRO A 357 18.50 2.58 17.64
CA PRO A 357 19.86 2.91 17.20
C PRO A 357 19.84 3.66 15.87
N LEU A 358 20.69 4.66 15.71
CA LEU A 358 20.83 5.43 14.48
C LEU A 358 21.18 4.50 13.30
N THR A 359 20.37 4.51 12.25
CA THR A 359 20.56 3.67 11.08
C THR A 359 21.27 4.37 9.91
N GLY A 360 21.36 5.69 9.94
CA GLY A 360 21.95 6.48 8.86
C GLY A 360 21.09 6.45 7.57
N LYS A 361 19.79 6.20 7.68
CA LYS A 361 18.86 6.23 6.53
C LYS A 361 18.12 7.56 6.49
N PRO A 362 18.17 8.28 5.36
CA PRO A 362 17.52 9.58 5.24
C PRO A 362 15.99 9.42 5.21
N ILE A 363 15.27 10.47 5.66
CA ILE A 363 13.81 10.54 5.55
C ILE A 363 13.41 10.66 4.07
N PRO A 364 12.53 9.79 3.56
CA PRO A 364 12.02 9.87 2.20
C PRO A 364 11.50 11.27 1.87
N PHE A 365 11.79 11.76 0.66
CA PHE A 365 11.38 13.08 0.13
C PHE A 365 11.96 14.31 0.84
N VAL A 366 12.24 14.24 2.14
CA VAL A 366 12.60 15.40 2.98
C VAL A 366 14.11 15.55 3.13
N SER A 367 14.85 14.47 3.41
CA SER A 367 16.30 14.51 3.60
C SER A 367 17.08 14.58 2.28
N TYR A 368 18.30 15.09 2.36
CA TYR A 368 19.26 14.99 1.27
C TYR A 368 19.66 13.54 1.06
N GLY A 369 19.58 13.09 -0.19
CA GLY A 369 19.99 11.75 -0.61
C GLY A 369 19.64 11.51 -2.08
N GLY A 370 20.62 11.75 -2.99
CA GLY A 370 20.35 11.67 -4.44
C GLY A 370 19.75 10.35 -4.90
N THR A 371 20.26 9.22 -4.42
CA THR A 371 19.73 7.90 -4.78
C THR A 371 18.40 7.60 -4.07
N THR A 372 18.26 8.02 -2.82
CA THR A 372 17.06 7.78 -2.03
C THR A 372 15.86 8.53 -2.61
N ILE A 373 16.01 9.79 -3.04
CA ILE A 373 14.92 10.53 -3.66
C ILE A 373 14.51 9.90 -4.99
N MET A 374 15.47 9.40 -5.78
CA MET A 374 15.18 8.68 -7.03
C MET A 374 14.37 7.40 -6.75
N SER A 375 14.82 6.56 -5.81
CA SER A 375 14.12 5.33 -5.45
C SER A 375 12.72 5.61 -4.88
N CYS A 376 12.56 6.62 -4.02
CA CYS A 376 11.26 7.01 -3.47
C CYS A 376 10.29 7.48 -4.56
N LEU A 377 10.74 8.28 -5.52
CA LEU A 377 9.91 8.70 -6.66
C LEU A 377 9.54 7.52 -7.56
N MET A 378 10.45 6.56 -7.77
CA MET A 378 10.14 5.31 -8.50
C MET A 378 9.05 4.49 -7.77
N LEU A 379 9.10 4.39 -6.44
CA LEU A 379 8.06 3.74 -5.63
C LEU A 379 6.71 4.43 -5.80
N VAL A 380 6.67 5.77 -5.79
CA VAL A 380 5.46 6.56 -6.09
C VAL A 380 4.96 6.26 -7.50
N GLY A 381 5.86 6.20 -8.50
CA GLY A 381 5.52 5.82 -9.87
C GLY A 381 4.84 4.46 -9.96
N LEU A 382 5.32 3.46 -9.23
CA LEU A 382 4.71 2.12 -9.14
C LEU A 382 3.32 2.16 -8.47
N ILE A 383 3.15 2.90 -7.38
CA ILE A 383 1.82 3.07 -6.74
C ILE A 383 0.84 3.72 -7.72
N VAL A 384 1.28 4.74 -8.48
CA VAL A 384 0.45 5.40 -9.50
C VAL A 384 0.13 4.43 -10.66
N SER A 385 1.08 3.58 -11.09
CA SER A 385 0.84 2.53 -12.09
C SER A 385 -0.30 1.60 -11.67
N VAL A 386 -0.31 1.13 -10.42
CA VAL A 386 -1.39 0.33 -9.85
C VAL A 386 -2.70 1.12 -9.84
N SER A 387 -2.68 2.37 -9.34
CA SER A 387 -3.86 3.22 -9.26
C SER A 387 -4.53 3.48 -10.62
N ARG A 388 -3.77 3.55 -11.71
CA ARG A 388 -4.33 3.76 -13.06
C ARG A 388 -5.16 2.57 -13.55
N ARG A 389 -4.97 1.40 -12.96
CA ARG A 389 -5.64 0.14 -13.31
C ARG A 389 -6.62 -0.33 -12.23
N SER A 390 -6.91 0.52 -11.23
CA SER A 390 -7.89 0.20 -10.19
C SER A 390 -9.27 -0.04 -10.78
N VAL A 391 -9.91 -1.11 -10.36
CA VAL A 391 -11.25 -1.53 -10.78
C VAL A 391 -12.14 -1.59 -9.55
N LEU A 392 -13.45 -1.39 -9.72
CA LEU A 392 -14.40 -1.67 -8.66
C LEU A 392 -14.41 -3.19 -8.41
N PRO A 393 -14.47 -3.63 -7.15
CA PRO A 393 -14.76 -5.02 -6.88
C PRO A 393 -16.09 -5.36 -7.55
N GLU A 394 -16.10 -6.41 -8.36
CA GLU A 394 -17.29 -6.91 -9.02
C GLU A 394 -18.33 -7.25 -7.95
N THR A 395 -19.51 -6.71 -8.11
CA THR A 395 -20.65 -7.04 -7.26
C THR A 395 -21.51 -8.07 -7.98
N VAL A 396 -22.32 -8.83 -7.24
CA VAL A 396 -23.29 -9.77 -7.82
C VAL A 396 -24.20 -9.10 -8.86
N TYR A 397 -24.39 -7.77 -8.76
CA TYR A 397 -25.14 -6.98 -9.75
C TYR A 397 -24.38 -6.80 -11.06
N ASP A 398 -23.05 -6.77 -11.04
CA ASP A 398 -22.26 -6.59 -12.26
C ASP A 398 -22.22 -7.91 -13.05
N ASP A 399 -22.18 -9.07 -12.38
CA ASP A 399 -22.28 -10.39 -13.01
C ASP A 399 -23.67 -10.56 -13.66
N ASN A 400 -24.73 -10.17 -12.97
CA ASN A 400 -26.08 -10.21 -13.53
C ASN A 400 -26.21 -9.25 -14.72
N ARG A 401 -25.61 -8.07 -14.68
CA ARG A 401 -25.63 -7.11 -15.79
C ARG A 401 -24.87 -7.61 -17.01
N ARG A 402 -23.73 -8.29 -16.82
CA ARG A 402 -23.00 -8.93 -17.92
C ARG A 402 -23.80 -10.07 -18.57
N SER A 403 -24.49 -10.89 -17.77
CA SER A 403 -25.35 -11.95 -18.29
C SER A 403 -26.53 -11.39 -19.09
N TRP A 404 -27.06 -10.22 -18.72
CA TRP A 404 -28.12 -9.56 -19.47
C TRP A 404 -27.62 -8.94 -20.77
N GLN A 405 -26.41 -8.37 -20.82
CA GLN A 405 -25.82 -7.86 -22.07
C GLN A 405 -25.50 -8.97 -23.06
N MET A 406 -25.05 -10.16 -22.61
CA MET A 406 -24.84 -11.32 -23.49
C MET A 406 -26.16 -11.81 -24.11
N THR A 407 -27.26 -11.75 -23.34
CA THR A 407 -28.59 -12.15 -23.85
C THR A 407 -29.15 -11.15 -24.88
N GLU A 408 -28.84 -9.87 -24.77
CA GLU A 408 -29.22 -8.87 -25.76
C GLU A 408 -28.46 -9.04 -27.09
N ASP A 409 -27.16 -9.36 -27.05
CA ASP A 409 -26.34 -9.62 -28.22
C ASP A 409 -26.75 -10.94 -28.92
N GLU A 410 -27.10 -11.99 -28.18
CA GLU A 410 -27.68 -13.21 -28.73
C GLU A 410 -29.07 -12.98 -29.32
N GLY A 411 -29.90 -12.15 -28.68
CA GLY A 411 -31.21 -11.75 -29.20
C GLY A 411 -31.12 -10.96 -30.50
N ALA A 412 -30.14 -10.08 -30.63
CA ALA A 412 -29.88 -9.30 -31.84
C ALA A 412 -29.44 -10.16 -33.03
N SER A 413 -28.67 -11.23 -32.77
CA SER A 413 -28.24 -12.17 -33.81
C SER A 413 -29.35 -13.06 -34.36
N LEU A 414 -30.41 -13.30 -33.56
CA LEU A 414 -31.56 -14.11 -33.97
C LEU A 414 -32.61 -13.29 -34.78
N VAL A 415 -32.61 -11.95 -34.69
CA VAL A 415 -33.54 -11.09 -35.42
C VAL A 415 -33.09 -10.87 -36.89
N GLY A 416 -31.81 -11.18 -37.20
CA GLY A 416 -31.24 -10.96 -38.55
C GLY A 416 -31.34 -12.11 -39.54
N THR A 417 -31.87 -13.29 -39.18
CA THR A 417 -32.01 -14.42 -40.12
C THR A 417 -33.43 -14.41 -40.74
N PRO A 418 -33.57 -14.17 -42.07
CA PRO A 418 -34.89 -14.27 -42.73
C PRO A 418 -35.33 -15.73 -42.70
N MET A 419 -36.44 -16.03 -42.05
CA MET A 419 -37.06 -17.36 -42.14
C MET A 419 -37.35 -17.73 -43.60
N PRO A 420 -37.02 -18.96 -44.04
CA PRO A 420 -37.34 -19.43 -45.38
C PRO A 420 -38.85 -19.42 -45.57
N ARG A 421 -39.32 -18.89 -46.68
CA ARG A 421 -40.73 -18.68 -47.07
C ARG A 421 -41.57 -19.99 -47.15
N SER A 422 -41.02 -21.16 -46.87
CA SER A 422 -41.70 -22.47 -46.97
C SER A 422 -42.50 -22.89 -45.74
N ALA A 423 -42.41 -22.18 -44.60
CA ALA A 423 -43.12 -22.53 -43.37
C ALA A 423 -44.48 -21.79 -43.17
N ARG A 424 -44.97 -21.09 -44.17
CA ARG A 424 -46.22 -20.25 -44.06
C ARG A 424 -47.48 -20.94 -44.59
N ARG A 425 -47.60 -22.26 -44.57
CA ARG A 425 -48.83 -22.97 -44.90
C ARG A 425 -49.20 -23.98 -43.85
N GLY A 426 -50.12 -23.57 -42.97
CA GLY A 426 -50.83 -24.47 -42.10
C GLY A 426 -50.62 -24.25 -40.62
N GLN A 427 -51.27 -23.25 -40.06
CA GLN A 427 -51.76 -23.30 -38.69
C GLN A 427 -52.89 -22.29 -38.51
N GLY A 428 -54.06 -22.83 -38.23
CA GLY A 428 -55.25 -22.09 -37.92
C GLY A 428 -55.19 -21.44 -36.54
N ASP A 429 -56.07 -20.51 -36.32
CA ASP A 429 -56.28 -19.68 -35.15
C ASP A 429 -56.22 -20.46 -33.82
N ALA A 430 -55.09 -20.42 -33.14
CA ALA A 430 -55.00 -20.75 -31.74
C ALA A 430 -54.32 -19.59 -31.00
N ALA A 431 -55.03 -19.03 -30.03
CA ALA A 431 -54.53 -17.94 -29.18
C ALA A 431 -53.20 -18.33 -28.48
N PRO A 432 -52.23 -17.41 -28.39
CA PRO A 432 -50.95 -17.73 -27.76
C PRO A 432 -51.14 -18.06 -26.28
N PRO A 433 -50.42 -19.09 -25.76
CA PRO A 433 -50.48 -19.42 -24.36
C PRO A 433 -49.93 -18.29 -23.52
N ARG A 434 -50.69 -17.82 -22.53
CA ARG A 434 -50.26 -16.86 -21.52
C ARG A 434 -49.00 -17.39 -20.83
N GLY A 435 -47.89 -16.65 -21.01
CA GLY A 435 -46.60 -16.98 -20.40
C GLY A 435 -46.73 -17.07 -18.89
N SER A 436 -46.41 -18.24 -18.34
CA SER A 436 -46.27 -18.43 -16.91
C SER A 436 -44.94 -17.88 -16.49
N PHE A 437 -44.94 -16.82 -15.69
CA PHE A 437 -43.76 -16.35 -15.00
C PHE A 437 -43.30 -17.42 -14.00
N ARG A 438 -42.15 -18.03 -14.23
CA ARG A 438 -41.52 -18.95 -13.30
C ARG A 438 -40.54 -18.16 -12.46
N VAL A 439 -40.88 -17.95 -11.20
CA VAL A 439 -39.93 -17.37 -10.21
C VAL A 439 -38.88 -18.46 -9.90
N MET A 440 -37.65 -18.22 -10.28
CA MET A 440 -36.53 -19.07 -9.86
C MET A 440 -36.09 -18.65 -8.45
N ASP A 441 -36.36 -19.52 -7.48
CA ASP A 441 -35.76 -19.40 -6.15
C ASP A 441 -34.28 -19.78 -6.25
N GLY A 442 -33.39 -18.87 -5.90
CA GLY A 442 -31.93 -19.06 -5.91
C GLY A 442 -31.41 -19.86 -4.70
N GLY A 443 -31.75 -21.15 -4.64
CA GLY A 443 -31.18 -22.09 -3.67
C GLY A 443 -30.30 -23.13 -4.35
N SER A 444 -29.16 -23.46 -3.74
CA SER A 444 -28.24 -24.48 -4.25
C SER A 444 -28.88 -25.85 -4.27
N SER A 445 -28.47 -26.73 -5.19
CA SER A 445 -29.03 -28.06 -5.45
C SER A 445 -28.94 -29.03 -4.26
N GLN A 446 -28.22 -28.71 -3.21
CA GLN A 446 -28.08 -29.58 -2.03
C GLN A 446 -29.17 -29.40 -0.97
N ASP A 447 -29.92 -28.26 -1.00
CA ASP A 447 -30.99 -28.02 -0.01
C ASP A 447 -32.37 -28.61 -0.42
N ARG A 448 -32.48 -29.20 -1.60
CA ARG A 448 -33.77 -29.71 -2.13
C ARG A 448 -34.24 -31.04 -1.54
N GLU A 449 -33.38 -31.81 -0.89
CA GLU A 449 -33.74 -33.14 -0.38
C GLU A 449 -34.34 -33.17 1.03
N ARG A 450 -34.40 -32.05 1.75
CA ARG A 450 -34.83 -32.03 3.16
C ARG A 450 -36.18 -31.38 3.44
N LEU A 451 -36.94 -30.94 2.43
CA LEU A 451 -38.25 -30.30 2.67
C LEU A 451 -39.37 -31.15 2.07
N SER A 452 -40.15 -31.82 2.93
CA SER A 452 -41.36 -32.56 2.58
C SER A 452 -42.44 -31.65 1.98
N PRO A 453 -43.30 -32.16 1.06
CA PRO A 453 -44.23 -31.35 0.26
C PRO A 453 -45.47 -30.81 0.98
N SER A 454 -45.60 -30.94 2.31
CA SER A 454 -46.90 -30.79 2.98
C SER A 454 -47.14 -29.44 3.69
N SER A 455 -46.32 -28.41 3.51
CA SER A 455 -46.50 -27.13 4.30
C SER A 455 -46.55 -25.83 3.51
N ARG A 456 -46.86 -25.83 2.23
CA ARG A 456 -47.05 -24.57 1.48
C ARG A 456 -48.51 -24.33 1.19
N GLN A 457 -49.20 -23.56 2.03
CA GLN A 457 -50.48 -22.94 1.65
C GLN A 457 -50.20 -21.75 0.74
N PRO A 458 -50.88 -21.62 -0.42
CA PRO A 458 -50.77 -20.47 -1.29
C PRO A 458 -51.38 -19.23 -0.60
N GLY A 459 -50.69 -18.08 -0.67
CA GLY A 459 -51.16 -16.81 -0.15
C GLY A 459 -52.57 -16.45 -0.67
N ARG A 460 -53.49 -16.15 0.23
CA ARG A 460 -54.89 -15.83 -0.06
C ARG A 460 -54.95 -14.39 -0.54
N VAL A 461 -55.49 -14.19 -1.75
CA VAL A 461 -55.77 -12.86 -2.28
C VAL A 461 -57.11 -12.42 -1.76
N THR A 462 -57.16 -11.32 -0.98
CA THR A 462 -58.37 -10.69 -0.50
C THR A 462 -58.57 -9.34 -1.17
N THR A 463 -59.79 -9.03 -1.50
CA THR A 463 -60.17 -7.71 -2.07
C THR A 463 -60.84 -6.91 -0.96
N ASP A 464 -60.37 -5.69 -0.72
CA ASP A 464 -60.96 -4.80 0.30
C ASP A 464 -62.24 -4.12 -0.24
N SER A 465 -62.96 -3.45 0.65
CA SER A 465 -64.22 -2.75 0.31
C SER A 465 -64.03 -1.61 -0.67
N SER A 466 -62.80 -1.24 -1.05
CA SER A 466 -62.45 -0.22 -2.07
C SER A 466 -62.04 -0.84 -3.41
N GLY A 467 -62.16 -2.16 -3.61
CA GLY A 467 -61.84 -2.87 -4.85
C GLY A 467 -60.34 -3.12 -5.10
N ARG A 468 -59.46 -2.91 -4.10
CA ARG A 468 -58.00 -3.15 -4.21
C ARG A 468 -57.65 -4.57 -3.78
N ARG A 469 -56.88 -5.26 -4.64
CA ARG A 469 -56.40 -6.61 -4.34
C ARG A 469 -55.18 -6.53 -3.39
N ARG A 470 -55.29 -7.20 -2.27
CA ARG A 470 -54.23 -7.32 -1.29
C ARG A 470 -53.79 -8.78 -1.21
N ILE A 471 -52.49 -9.03 -1.29
CA ILE A 471 -51.90 -10.38 -1.10
C ILE A 471 -51.50 -10.49 0.35
N ASP A 472 -52.10 -11.42 1.07
CA ASP A 472 -51.74 -11.71 2.45
C ASP A 472 -50.52 -12.65 2.41
N LEU A 473 -49.38 -12.13 2.84
CA LEU A 473 -48.09 -12.83 2.88
C LEU A 473 -47.91 -13.65 4.19
N GLY A 474 -48.91 -13.68 5.04
CA GLY A 474 -48.83 -14.32 6.35
C GLY A 474 -48.01 -13.51 7.36
N PRO A 475 -47.87 -13.99 8.59
CA PRO A 475 -47.21 -13.26 9.67
C PRO A 475 -45.73 -13.00 9.38
N SER A 476 -45.27 -11.81 9.75
CA SER A 476 -43.87 -11.38 9.55
C SER A 476 -42.88 -12.31 10.30
N ALA A 477 -41.63 -12.32 9.88
CA ALA A 477 -40.59 -13.14 10.53
C ALA A 477 -40.45 -12.83 12.02
N ALA A 478 -40.74 -11.61 12.45
CA ALA A 478 -40.73 -11.21 13.86
C ALA A 478 -41.92 -11.78 14.67
N GLU A 479 -43.09 -11.97 14.05
CA GLU A 479 -44.23 -12.60 14.68
C GLU A 479 -44.09 -14.11 14.81
N ARG A 480 -43.41 -14.75 13.85
CA ARG A 480 -43.10 -16.20 13.92
C ARG A 480 -42.12 -16.53 15.04
N LEU A 481 -41.17 -15.63 15.33
CA LEU A 481 -40.21 -15.81 16.42
C LEU A 481 -40.84 -15.58 17.80
N ARG A 482 -41.89 -14.75 17.93
CA ARG A 482 -42.64 -14.58 19.19
C ARG A 482 -43.55 -15.76 19.51
N GLY A 483 -44.02 -16.52 18.52
CA GLY A 483 -44.90 -17.68 18.73
C GLY A 483 -44.21 -18.95 19.18
N SER A 484 -42.86 -19.06 19.05
CA SER A 484 -42.12 -20.28 19.42
C SER A 484 -41.60 -20.32 20.88
N GLY A 485 -41.86 -19.28 21.67
CA GLY A 485 -41.36 -19.13 23.04
C GLY A 485 -42.29 -19.60 24.16
N GLY A 486 -43.43 -20.20 23.87
CA GLY A 486 -44.48 -20.48 24.85
C GLY A 486 -44.93 -21.95 24.95
N SER A 487 -44.06 -22.88 25.27
CA SER A 487 -44.50 -24.24 25.68
C SER A 487 -43.32 -25.05 26.22
N ARG A 488 -42.87 -24.74 27.45
CA ARG A 488 -42.18 -25.71 28.30
C ARG A 488 -42.19 -25.23 29.72
N ARG A 489 -43.34 -25.41 30.40
CA ARG A 489 -43.43 -25.50 31.88
C ARG A 489 -44.65 -26.34 32.19
N SER A 490 -44.45 -27.61 32.57
CA SER A 490 -45.09 -28.32 33.69
C SER A 490 -44.84 -29.81 33.60
N SER A 491 -44.64 -30.38 34.77
CA SER A 491 -44.42 -31.80 35.12
C SER A 491 -42.97 -32.26 34.98
N ASP A 492 -42.20 -32.35 36.07
CA ASP A 492 -42.33 -33.49 36.92
C ASP A 492 -41.77 -33.20 38.34
N ARG A 493 -42.63 -33.48 39.35
CA ARG A 493 -42.23 -33.70 40.72
C ARG A 493 -42.16 -35.23 40.89
N GLY A 494 -41.14 -35.68 41.55
CA GLY A 494 -41.28 -36.99 42.19
C GLY A 494 -39.98 -37.77 42.41
N ASN A 495 -39.59 -37.78 43.65
CA ASN A 495 -39.07 -38.91 44.46
C ASN A 495 -37.58 -39.28 44.40
N ARG A 496 -36.88 -38.96 45.51
CA ARG A 496 -36.52 -39.81 46.68
C ARG A 496 -35.38 -40.83 46.50
N HIS A 497 -34.54 -40.76 47.55
CA HIS A 497 -33.67 -41.80 48.15
C HIS A 497 -32.43 -42.22 47.32
N ASP A 498 -31.27 -42.23 47.80
CA ASP A 498 -30.57 -42.31 49.12
C ASP A 498 -29.27 -41.51 49.09
#